data_03c3858e5523bd04257f7621fb65c9ee
#
_entry.id   03c3858e5523bd04257f7621fb65c9ee
#
_cell.length_a   1.000
_cell.length_b   1.000
_cell.length_c   1.000
_cell.angle_alpha   90.00
_cell.angle_beta   90.00
_cell.angle_gamma   90.00
#
_symmetry.space_group_name_H-M   'P 1'
#
loop_
_entity.id
_entity.type
_entity.pdbx_description
1 polymer ?
#
loop_
_entity_poly.entity_id
_entity_poly.type
_entity_poly.pdbx_seq_one_letter_code
_entity_poly.pdbx_strand_id
1 'polypeptide(L)'
;MTSGGTLDVHKFGSLQYSGAQMRVLVAALDLFAEHGVNGTSLQMIADEIGVTKAAVYHQFRTKEAIVVGAVEIELGNLEEALEAAEADAGGPEAVETLLNQVIELAIGRRRLVGTLQHDPVIIRLLGDHEPFQQFMQRLFTVLLGGRFDARSRVRAAMIAAAIGGAVTHPLVTDLDDETLRGELFGLTQRLLGRSY
;
A
#
# COMPACT_ATOMS: atom_id res chain seq x y z
N MET A 1 -34.12 -19.16 -15.21
CA MET A 1 -33.54 -19.16 -13.86
C MET A 1 -32.04 -19.13 -14.04
N THR A 2 -31.46 -17.94 -14.16
CA THR A 2 -30.03 -17.71 -14.29
C THR A 2 -29.54 -17.18 -12.94
N SER A 3 -28.84 -18.07 -12.22
CA SER A 3 -28.19 -17.76 -10.95
C SER A 3 -27.03 -16.76 -11.24
N GLY A 4 -27.22 -15.51 -10.86
CA GLY A 4 -26.17 -14.52 -10.85
C GLY A 4 -25.17 -14.90 -9.76
N GLY A 5 -24.00 -15.39 -10.16
CA GLY A 5 -22.87 -15.53 -9.27
C GLY A 5 -22.43 -14.14 -8.86
N THR A 6 -22.70 -13.79 -7.61
CA THR A 6 -22.06 -12.66 -6.93
C THR A 6 -20.56 -12.99 -6.92
N LEU A 7 -19.78 -12.27 -7.71
CA LEU A 7 -18.33 -12.30 -7.58
C LEU A 7 -18.03 -11.79 -6.17
N ASP A 8 -17.58 -12.71 -5.31
CA ASP A 8 -16.99 -12.35 -4.02
C ASP A 8 -15.79 -11.45 -4.34
N VAL A 9 -15.97 -10.15 -4.20
CA VAL A 9 -14.89 -9.18 -4.24
C VAL A 9 -14.10 -9.43 -2.98
N HIS A 10 -12.99 -10.16 -3.11
CA HIS A 10 -12.09 -10.42 -2.00
C HIS A 10 -11.63 -9.08 -1.44
N LYS A 11 -12.06 -8.76 -0.22
CA LYS A 11 -11.58 -7.58 0.51
C LYS A 11 -10.07 -7.69 0.67
N PHE A 12 -9.35 -6.68 0.21
CA PHE A 12 -7.92 -6.61 0.34
C PHE A 12 -7.54 -6.55 1.84
N GLY A 13 -6.70 -7.43 2.31
CA GLY A 13 -5.92 -7.30 3.55
C GLY A 13 -6.45 -7.92 4.84
N SER A 14 -7.73 -8.09 5.12
CA SER A 14 -8.13 -8.37 6.51
C SER A 14 -8.60 -9.79 6.84
N LEU A 15 -8.98 -10.61 5.87
CA LEU A 15 -9.67 -11.89 6.14
C LEU A 15 -8.90 -13.14 5.69
N GLN A 16 -7.70 -13.00 5.13
CA GLN A 16 -6.99 -14.13 4.53
C GLN A 16 -5.89 -14.73 5.41
N TYR A 17 -5.42 -14.01 6.44
CA TYR A 17 -4.28 -14.46 7.24
C TYR A 17 -4.71 -15.05 8.57
N SER A 18 -4.19 -16.25 8.90
CA SER A 18 -4.32 -16.83 10.22
C SER A 18 -3.65 -15.95 11.28
N GLY A 19 -4.02 -16.10 12.56
CA GLY A 19 -3.36 -15.37 13.64
C GLY A 19 -1.85 -15.60 13.71
N ALA A 20 -1.36 -16.78 13.27
CA ALA A 20 0.06 -17.06 13.19
C ALA A 20 0.74 -16.29 12.03
N GLN A 21 0.11 -16.25 10.88
CA GLN A 21 0.58 -15.46 9.74
C GLN A 21 0.57 -13.97 10.07
N MET A 22 -0.48 -13.46 10.70
CA MET A 22 -0.57 -12.05 11.09
C MET A 22 0.57 -11.65 12.01
N ARG A 23 0.94 -12.46 13.00
CA ARG A 23 2.11 -12.18 13.87
C ARG A 23 3.42 -12.08 13.08
N VAL A 24 3.62 -12.97 12.09
CA VAL A 24 4.80 -12.91 11.22
C VAL A 24 4.81 -11.62 10.40
N LEU A 25 3.65 -11.22 9.84
CA LEU A 25 3.55 -10.03 8.99
C LEU A 25 3.75 -8.74 9.79
N VAL A 26 3.16 -8.64 11.00
CA VAL A 26 3.35 -7.46 11.87
C VAL A 26 4.82 -7.31 12.26
N ALA A 27 5.47 -8.38 12.75
CA ALA A 27 6.90 -8.34 13.08
C ALA A 27 7.77 -8.04 11.85
N ALA A 28 7.40 -8.55 10.68
CA ALA A 28 8.11 -8.23 9.45
C ALA A 28 7.98 -6.75 9.07
N LEU A 29 6.81 -6.13 9.23
CA LEU A 29 6.62 -4.69 8.98
C LEU A 29 7.54 -3.83 9.85
N ASP A 30 7.62 -4.14 11.15
CA ASP A 30 8.49 -3.41 12.08
C ASP A 30 9.97 -3.57 11.70
N LEU A 31 10.42 -4.79 11.41
CA LEU A 31 11.79 -5.07 10.97
C LEU A 31 12.09 -4.47 9.59
N PHE A 32 11.13 -4.44 8.66
CA PHE A 32 11.29 -3.77 7.37
C PHE A 32 11.40 -2.24 7.54
N ALA A 33 10.69 -1.67 8.50
CA ALA A 33 10.80 -0.25 8.83
C ALA A 33 12.16 0.08 9.45
N GLU A 34 12.75 -0.80 10.24
CA GLU A 34 14.04 -0.57 10.91
C GLU A 34 15.23 -0.90 10.01
N HIS A 35 15.21 -2.07 9.37
CA HIS A 35 16.38 -2.63 8.66
C HIS A 35 16.23 -2.63 7.13
N GLY A 36 15.06 -2.28 6.61
CA GLY A 36 14.68 -2.47 5.21
C GLY A 36 14.39 -3.95 4.88
N VAL A 37 13.74 -4.20 3.74
CA VAL A 37 13.42 -5.57 3.32
C VAL A 37 14.68 -6.40 3.10
N ASN A 38 15.72 -5.83 2.46
CA ASN A 38 16.96 -6.56 2.19
C ASN A 38 17.76 -6.86 3.46
N GLY A 39 17.72 -5.98 4.47
CA GLY A 39 18.37 -6.17 5.76
C GLY A 39 17.66 -7.13 6.71
N THR A 40 16.41 -7.48 6.43
CA THR A 40 15.61 -8.38 7.28
C THR A 40 15.72 -9.82 6.81
N SER A 41 15.93 -10.75 7.74
CA SER A 41 15.96 -12.19 7.50
C SER A 41 14.78 -12.91 8.17
N LEU A 42 14.44 -14.12 7.68
CA LEU A 42 13.45 -14.98 8.34
C LEU A 42 13.84 -15.34 9.78
N GLN A 43 15.15 -15.38 10.08
CA GLN A 43 15.62 -15.62 11.44
C GLN A 43 15.28 -14.45 12.35
N MET A 44 15.52 -13.19 11.91
CA MET A 44 15.15 -11.99 12.67
C MET A 44 13.66 -11.96 12.99
N ILE A 45 12.81 -12.26 12.00
CA ILE A 45 11.37 -12.34 12.22
C ILE A 45 11.00 -13.42 13.23
N ALA A 46 11.66 -14.59 13.17
CA ALA A 46 11.44 -15.69 14.10
C ALA A 46 11.85 -15.30 15.53
N ASP A 47 13.00 -14.65 15.67
CA ASP A 47 13.53 -14.21 16.97
C ASP A 47 12.61 -13.14 17.59
N GLU A 48 12.11 -12.20 16.78
CA GLU A 48 11.18 -11.12 17.20
C GLU A 48 9.88 -11.67 17.80
N ILE A 49 9.30 -12.71 17.19
CA ILE A 49 8.04 -13.30 17.70
C ILE A 49 8.24 -14.53 18.60
N GLY A 50 9.49 -14.86 18.97
CA GLY A 50 9.81 -15.94 19.89
C GLY A 50 9.52 -17.34 19.36
N VAL A 51 9.71 -17.59 18.04
CA VAL A 51 9.49 -18.89 17.40
C VAL A 51 10.74 -19.37 16.68
N THR A 52 10.70 -20.58 16.13
CA THR A 52 11.79 -21.08 15.28
C THR A 52 11.68 -20.54 13.85
N LYS A 53 12.82 -20.38 13.16
CA LYS A 53 12.83 -20.07 11.72
C LYS A 53 11.98 -21.05 10.90
N ALA A 54 11.94 -22.33 11.29
CA ALA A 54 11.13 -23.34 10.65
C ALA A 54 9.62 -23.04 10.79
N ALA A 55 9.18 -22.50 11.94
CA ALA A 55 7.79 -22.08 12.13
C ALA A 55 7.42 -20.91 11.23
N VAL A 56 8.28 -19.91 11.07
CA VAL A 56 8.08 -18.81 10.10
C VAL A 56 8.02 -19.36 8.67
N TYR A 57 8.97 -20.22 8.30
CA TYR A 57 9.00 -20.85 6.97
C TYR A 57 7.76 -21.70 6.68
N HIS A 58 7.15 -22.28 7.70
CA HIS A 58 5.88 -23.01 7.56
C HIS A 58 4.72 -22.07 7.19
N GLN A 59 4.70 -20.86 7.75
CA GLN A 59 3.67 -19.86 7.44
C GLN A 59 3.91 -19.20 6.08
N PHE A 60 5.15 -18.85 5.77
CA PHE A 60 5.55 -18.19 4.51
C PHE A 60 6.81 -18.85 3.96
N ARG A 61 6.69 -19.44 2.77
CA ARG A 61 7.78 -20.19 2.13
C ARG A 61 8.95 -19.32 1.67
N THR A 62 8.69 -18.03 1.44
CA THR A 62 9.70 -17.08 0.95
C THR A 62 9.55 -15.73 1.64
N LYS A 63 10.62 -14.93 1.63
CA LYS A 63 10.58 -13.55 2.13
C LYS A 63 9.67 -12.68 1.25
N GLU A 64 9.65 -12.94 -0.04
CA GLU A 64 8.78 -12.25 -1.00
C GLU A 64 7.29 -12.43 -0.66
N ALA A 65 6.88 -13.63 -0.23
CA ALA A 65 5.52 -13.89 0.23
C ALA A 65 5.18 -13.07 1.51
N ILE A 66 6.15 -12.87 2.40
CA ILE A 66 5.99 -12.00 3.56
C ILE A 66 5.86 -10.54 3.13
N VAL A 67 6.65 -10.09 2.14
CA VAL A 67 6.56 -8.71 1.61
C VAL A 67 5.17 -8.46 1.01
N VAL A 68 4.66 -9.39 0.20
CA VAL A 68 3.30 -9.27 -0.37
C VAL A 68 2.27 -9.16 0.73
N GLY A 69 2.30 -10.09 1.70
CA GLY A 69 1.36 -10.06 2.83
C GLY A 69 1.48 -8.79 3.68
N ALA A 70 2.68 -8.28 3.88
CA ALA A 70 2.90 -7.00 4.58
C ALA A 70 2.28 -5.82 3.81
N VAL A 71 2.44 -5.78 2.49
CA VAL A 71 1.81 -4.75 1.64
C VAL A 71 0.28 -4.89 1.67
N GLU A 72 -0.25 -6.12 1.62
CA GLU A 72 -1.69 -6.35 1.68
C GLU A 72 -2.31 -5.86 2.99
N ILE A 73 -1.64 -6.06 4.13
CA ILE A 73 -2.12 -5.55 5.42
C ILE A 73 -2.13 -4.02 5.42
N GLU A 74 -1.05 -3.38 4.97
CA GLU A 74 -0.95 -1.91 4.97
C GLU A 74 -1.99 -1.27 4.03
N LEU A 75 -2.18 -1.83 2.84
CA LEU A 75 -3.20 -1.34 1.93
C LEU A 75 -4.63 -1.68 2.39
N GLY A 76 -4.80 -2.78 3.12
CA GLY A 76 -6.08 -3.14 3.73
C GLY A 76 -6.60 -2.07 4.71
N ASN A 77 -5.71 -1.30 5.32
CA ASN A 77 -6.08 -0.16 6.17
C ASN A 77 -6.76 0.98 5.39
N LEU A 78 -6.60 1.01 4.06
CA LEU A 78 -7.25 1.98 3.17
C LEU A 78 -8.59 1.48 2.60
N GLU A 79 -8.93 0.19 2.80
CA GLU A 79 -10.09 -0.43 2.14
C GLU A 79 -11.40 0.24 2.54
N GLU A 80 -11.58 0.55 3.83
CA GLU A 80 -12.79 1.21 4.32
C GLU A 80 -12.98 2.61 3.69
N ALA A 81 -11.91 3.39 3.61
CA ALA A 81 -11.97 4.71 2.98
C ALA A 81 -12.17 4.60 1.46
N LEU A 82 -11.59 3.59 0.83
CA LEU A 82 -11.79 3.34 -0.59
C LEU A 82 -13.24 2.92 -0.88
N GLU A 83 -13.81 1.98 -0.10
CA GLU A 83 -15.20 1.57 -0.21
C GLU A 83 -16.16 2.76 0.01
N ALA A 84 -15.88 3.61 1.01
CA ALA A 84 -16.67 4.80 1.26
C ALA A 84 -16.63 5.79 0.07
N ALA A 85 -15.46 6.00 -0.51
CA ALA A 85 -15.29 6.87 -1.66
C ALA A 85 -15.92 6.29 -2.94
N GLU A 86 -15.91 4.97 -3.11
CA GLU A 86 -16.62 4.29 -4.20
C GLU A 86 -18.15 4.43 -4.05
N ALA A 87 -18.67 4.25 -2.84
CA ALA A 87 -20.10 4.38 -2.54
C ALA A 87 -20.62 5.80 -2.75
N ASP A 88 -19.79 6.82 -2.48
CA ASP A 88 -20.09 8.24 -2.72
C ASP A 88 -19.80 8.68 -4.17
N ALA A 89 -19.60 7.73 -5.08
CA ALA A 89 -19.28 7.98 -6.49
C ALA A 89 -18.10 8.96 -6.69
N GLY A 90 -17.13 8.94 -5.77
CA GLY A 90 -15.96 9.82 -5.80
C GLY A 90 -16.25 11.26 -5.41
N GLY A 91 -17.18 11.49 -4.49
CA GLY A 91 -17.48 12.79 -3.93
C GLY A 91 -16.23 13.48 -3.34
N PRO A 92 -16.17 14.81 -3.34
CA PRO A 92 -14.95 15.55 -2.98
C PRO A 92 -14.41 15.19 -1.59
N GLU A 93 -15.27 15.14 -0.58
CA GLU A 93 -14.89 14.89 0.82
C GLU A 93 -14.33 13.46 1.02
N ALA A 94 -14.98 12.46 0.42
CA ALA A 94 -14.54 11.08 0.52
C ALA A 94 -13.20 10.85 -0.19
N VAL A 95 -13.00 11.49 -1.35
CA VAL A 95 -11.73 11.46 -2.08
C VAL A 95 -10.60 12.16 -1.31
N GLU A 96 -10.88 13.29 -0.66
CA GLU A 96 -9.91 13.97 0.18
C GLU A 96 -9.50 13.13 1.39
N THR A 97 -10.46 12.49 2.04
CA THR A 97 -10.21 11.56 3.14
C THR A 97 -9.32 10.41 2.69
N LEU A 98 -9.65 9.78 1.57
CA LEU A 98 -8.87 8.70 0.99
C LEU A 98 -7.44 9.15 0.62
N LEU A 99 -7.29 10.31 -0.03
CA LEU A 99 -6.00 10.87 -0.38
C LEU A 99 -5.13 11.16 0.85
N ASN A 100 -5.72 11.73 1.90
CA ASN A 100 -5.03 11.98 3.17
C ASN A 100 -4.51 10.67 3.77
N GLN A 101 -5.33 9.63 3.82
CA GLN A 101 -4.93 8.32 4.35
C GLN A 101 -3.80 7.68 3.52
N VAL A 102 -3.85 7.80 2.19
CA VAL A 102 -2.77 7.33 1.30
C VAL A 102 -1.45 8.05 1.62
N ILE A 103 -1.49 9.37 1.81
CA ILE A 103 -0.30 10.16 2.14
C ILE A 103 0.21 9.82 3.55
N GLU A 104 -0.67 9.69 4.53
CA GLU A 104 -0.31 9.28 5.90
C GLU A 104 0.35 7.90 5.92
N LEU A 105 -0.20 6.94 5.19
CA LEU A 105 0.40 5.62 5.03
C LEU A 105 1.80 5.72 4.41
N ALA A 106 1.96 6.51 3.34
CA ALA A 106 3.25 6.68 2.67
C ALA A 106 4.31 7.31 3.60
N ILE A 107 3.93 8.31 4.40
CA ILE A 107 4.82 8.96 5.38
C ILE A 107 5.18 7.99 6.51
N GLY A 108 4.18 7.33 7.11
CA GLY A 108 4.39 6.40 8.23
C GLY A 108 5.20 5.16 7.85
N ARG A 109 5.16 4.76 6.58
CA ARG A 109 5.85 3.57 6.04
C ARG A 109 6.92 3.90 5.01
N ARG A 110 7.55 5.09 5.11
CA ARG A 110 8.49 5.63 4.10
C ARG A 110 9.61 4.66 3.71
N ARG A 111 10.16 3.86 4.64
CA ARG A 111 11.20 2.87 4.33
C ARG A 111 10.66 1.72 3.49
N LEU A 112 9.47 1.22 3.83
CA LEU A 112 8.79 0.19 3.03
C LEU A 112 8.47 0.72 1.64
N VAL A 113 7.88 1.92 1.55
CA VAL A 113 7.57 2.60 0.29
C VAL A 113 8.82 2.77 -0.57
N GLY A 114 9.94 3.20 0.01
CA GLY A 114 11.22 3.32 -0.68
C GLY A 114 11.69 1.99 -1.28
N THR A 115 11.59 0.89 -0.51
CA THR A 115 11.93 -0.45 -1.01
C THR A 115 11.00 -0.87 -2.14
N LEU A 116 9.69 -0.68 -1.98
CA LEU A 116 8.70 -1.04 -3.00
C LEU A 116 8.92 -0.30 -4.33
N GLN A 117 9.45 0.91 -4.30
CA GLN A 117 9.70 1.72 -5.50
C GLN A 117 11.04 1.44 -6.17
N HIS A 118 12.03 0.95 -5.44
CA HIS A 118 13.40 0.84 -5.96
C HIS A 118 13.91 -0.60 -6.09
N ASP A 119 13.22 -1.60 -5.55
CA ASP A 119 13.61 -3.00 -5.68
C ASP A 119 12.93 -3.63 -6.91
N PRO A 120 13.69 -3.97 -7.97
CA PRO A 120 13.10 -4.51 -9.21
C PRO A 120 12.37 -5.85 -9.00
N VAL A 121 12.80 -6.64 -8.00
CA VAL A 121 12.16 -7.92 -7.68
C VAL A 121 10.79 -7.68 -7.08
N ILE A 122 10.70 -6.74 -6.13
CA ILE A 122 9.45 -6.38 -5.47
C ILE A 122 8.48 -5.71 -6.46
N ILE A 123 9.00 -4.78 -7.30
CA ILE A 123 8.18 -4.13 -8.34
C ILE A 123 7.53 -5.17 -9.25
N ARG A 124 8.30 -6.16 -9.71
CA ARG A 124 7.78 -7.25 -10.56
C ARG A 124 6.77 -8.10 -9.80
N LEU A 125 7.11 -8.50 -8.56
CA LEU A 125 6.25 -9.34 -7.72
C LEU A 125 4.87 -8.70 -7.49
N LEU A 126 4.82 -7.42 -7.13
CA LEU A 126 3.57 -6.67 -6.97
C LEU A 126 2.88 -6.43 -8.32
N GLY A 127 3.66 -6.22 -9.39
CA GLY A 127 3.15 -6.11 -10.75
C GLY A 127 2.45 -7.37 -11.25
N ASP A 128 2.86 -8.55 -10.79
CA ASP A 128 2.25 -9.85 -11.13
C ASP A 128 1.17 -10.27 -10.12
N HIS A 129 1.02 -9.53 -9.00
CA HIS A 129 0.06 -9.84 -7.94
C HIS A 129 -1.32 -9.21 -8.22
N GLU A 130 -2.25 -10.05 -8.70
CA GLU A 130 -3.57 -9.60 -9.16
C GLU A 130 -4.36 -8.79 -8.08
N PRO A 131 -4.45 -9.20 -6.80
CA PRO A 131 -5.14 -8.40 -5.79
C PRO A 131 -4.56 -6.99 -5.63
N PHE A 132 -3.23 -6.84 -5.64
CA PHE A 132 -2.58 -5.54 -5.58
C PHE A 132 -2.94 -4.67 -6.80
N GLN A 133 -2.93 -5.25 -8.00
CA GLN A 133 -3.30 -4.51 -9.21
C GLN A 133 -4.76 -4.04 -9.18
N GLN A 134 -5.68 -4.91 -8.73
CA GLN A 134 -7.10 -4.58 -8.60
C GLN A 134 -7.31 -3.44 -7.58
N PHE A 135 -6.66 -3.52 -6.42
CA PHE A 135 -6.72 -2.46 -5.40
C PHE A 135 -6.20 -1.13 -5.97
N MET A 136 -5.03 -1.12 -6.60
CA MET A 136 -4.45 0.08 -7.20
C MET A 136 -5.33 0.65 -8.32
N GLN A 137 -5.96 -0.19 -9.13
CA GLN A 137 -6.91 0.24 -10.15
C GLN A 137 -8.14 0.91 -9.54
N ARG A 138 -8.75 0.34 -8.51
CA ARG A 138 -9.89 0.91 -7.79
C ARG A 138 -9.50 2.26 -7.18
N LEU A 139 -8.41 2.29 -6.41
CA LEU A 139 -7.88 3.49 -5.77
C LEU A 139 -7.71 4.65 -6.76
N PHE A 140 -7.01 4.41 -7.85
CA PHE A 140 -6.76 5.47 -8.84
C PHE A 140 -7.99 5.79 -9.70
N THR A 141 -8.92 4.86 -9.89
CA THR A 141 -10.21 5.16 -10.54
C THR A 141 -10.99 6.19 -9.71
N VAL A 142 -11.04 6.01 -8.40
CA VAL A 142 -11.69 6.95 -7.48
C VAL A 142 -10.94 8.29 -7.44
N LEU A 143 -9.64 8.28 -7.20
CA LEU A 143 -8.82 9.50 -7.08
C LEU A 143 -8.83 10.34 -8.37
N LEU A 144 -8.86 9.72 -9.54
CA LEU A 144 -8.85 10.40 -10.84
C LEU A 144 -10.27 10.73 -11.36
N GLY A 145 -11.32 10.30 -10.66
CA GLY A 145 -12.71 10.64 -10.95
C GLY A 145 -13.24 10.06 -12.24
N GLY A 146 -12.85 8.82 -12.61
CA GLY A 146 -13.35 8.28 -13.84
C GLY A 146 -12.74 6.98 -14.36
N ARG A 147 -12.73 6.82 -15.68
CA ARG A 147 -12.29 5.60 -16.37
C ARG A 147 -10.77 5.41 -16.24
N PHE A 148 -10.36 4.19 -16.04
CA PHE A 148 -8.94 3.81 -15.96
C PHE A 148 -8.36 3.51 -17.35
N ASP A 149 -8.34 4.55 -18.20
CA ASP A 149 -7.77 4.51 -19.54
C ASP A 149 -6.24 4.74 -19.56
N ALA A 150 -5.62 4.75 -20.72
CA ALA A 150 -4.17 4.91 -20.87
C ALA A 150 -3.65 6.22 -20.25
N ARG A 151 -4.39 7.34 -20.38
CA ARG A 151 -4.02 8.64 -19.81
C ARG A 151 -4.10 8.61 -18.28
N SER A 152 -5.17 8.04 -17.75
CA SER A 152 -5.37 7.89 -16.30
C SER A 152 -4.32 6.97 -15.68
N ARG A 153 -3.93 5.90 -16.37
CA ARG A 153 -2.85 4.99 -15.91
C ARG A 153 -1.50 5.71 -15.82
N VAL A 154 -1.17 6.57 -16.79
CA VAL A 154 0.07 7.37 -16.74
C VAL A 154 0.01 8.37 -15.57
N ARG A 155 -1.12 9.07 -15.39
CA ARG A 155 -1.31 10.00 -14.25
C ARG A 155 -1.19 9.26 -12.91
N ALA A 156 -1.83 8.10 -12.78
CA ALA A 156 -1.74 7.26 -11.59
C ALA A 156 -0.28 6.89 -11.27
N ALA A 157 0.46 6.42 -12.28
CA ALA A 157 1.87 6.08 -12.13
C ALA A 157 2.73 7.29 -11.70
N MET A 158 2.48 8.46 -12.30
CA MET A 158 3.17 9.70 -11.93
C MET A 158 2.87 10.11 -10.48
N ILE A 159 1.61 10.05 -10.06
CA ILE A 159 1.19 10.41 -8.69
C ILE A 159 1.80 9.42 -7.68
N ALA A 160 1.72 8.11 -7.95
CA ALA A 160 2.31 7.09 -7.08
C ALA A 160 3.83 7.29 -6.95
N ALA A 161 4.53 7.53 -8.06
CA ALA A 161 5.95 7.81 -8.06
C ALA A 161 6.30 9.12 -7.33
N ALA A 162 5.48 10.17 -7.50
CA ALA A 162 5.69 11.46 -6.85
C ALA A 162 5.52 11.35 -5.33
N ILE A 163 4.45 10.74 -4.83
CA ILE A 163 4.23 10.55 -3.38
C ILE A 163 5.35 9.68 -2.81
N GLY A 164 5.55 8.49 -3.35
CA GLY A 164 6.51 7.54 -2.79
C GLY A 164 7.96 7.99 -2.94
N GLY A 165 8.32 8.66 -4.03
CA GLY A 165 9.65 9.25 -4.20
C GLY A 165 9.87 10.45 -3.26
N ALA A 166 8.86 11.29 -3.06
CA ALA A 166 8.97 12.45 -2.18
C ALA A 166 9.19 12.05 -0.71
N VAL A 167 8.42 11.09 -0.18
CA VAL A 167 8.54 10.69 1.25
C VAL A 167 9.89 10.10 1.63
N THR A 168 10.68 9.67 0.64
CA THR A 168 12.01 9.09 0.83
C THR A 168 13.14 10.00 0.35
N HIS A 169 12.81 11.16 -0.23
CA HIS A 169 13.80 12.00 -0.89
C HIS A 169 14.65 12.78 0.12
N PRO A 170 15.99 12.91 -0.09
CA PRO A 170 16.87 13.64 0.82
C PRO A 170 16.49 15.10 1.06
N LEU A 171 15.82 15.76 0.11
CA LEU A 171 15.38 17.16 0.24
C LEU A 171 14.26 17.39 1.26
N VAL A 172 13.62 16.34 1.78
CA VAL A 172 12.51 16.46 2.74
C VAL A 172 12.79 15.78 4.08
N THR A 173 14.03 15.32 4.30
CA THR A 173 14.39 14.57 5.52
C THR A 173 14.39 15.42 6.79
N ASP A 174 14.47 16.73 6.64
CA ASP A 174 14.42 17.73 7.72
C ASP A 174 13.01 18.26 7.99
N LEU A 175 12.03 17.91 7.16
CA LEU A 175 10.64 18.30 7.36
C LEU A 175 9.98 17.36 8.39
N ASP A 176 9.17 17.96 9.27
CA ASP A 176 8.27 17.19 10.12
C ASP A 176 7.12 16.58 9.30
N ASP A 177 6.49 15.53 9.86
CA ASP A 177 5.46 14.76 9.16
C ASP A 177 4.20 15.59 8.84
N GLU A 178 3.87 16.61 9.64
CA GLU A 178 2.71 17.48 9.42
C GLU A 178 2.93 18.40 8.21
N THR A 179 4.08 19.05 8.18
CA THR A 179 4.50 19.89 7.04
C THR A 179 4.57 19.08 5.75
N LEU A 180 5.24 17.91 5.80
CA LEU A 180 5.35 17.03 4.62
C LEU A 180 3.97 16.57 4.12
N ARG A 181 3.05 16.22 5.02
CA ARG A 181 1.68 15.83 4.68
C ARG A 181 0.95 16.95 3.98
N GLY A 182 0.96 18.16 4.54
CA GLY A 182 0.27 19.32 3.98
C GLY A 182 0.75 19.67 2.57
N GLU A 183 2.06 19.65 2.35
CA GLU A 183 2.65 19.94 1.04
C GLU A 183 2.35 18.83 0.03
N LEU A 184 2.48 17.56 0.41
CA LEU A 184 2.13 16.42 -0.46
C LEU A 184 0.65 16.44 -0.84
N PHE A 185 -0.24 16.73 0.10
CA PHE A 185 -1.67 16.81 -0.15
C PHE A 185 -1.99 17.91 -1.17
N GLY A 186 -1.53 19.14 -0.92
CA GLY A 186 -1.79 20.28 -1.82
C GLY A 186 -1.20 20.09 -3.23
N LEU A 187 0.01 19.51 -3.33
CA LEU A 187 0.63 19.21 -4.63
C LEU A 187 -0.11 18.09 -5.36
N THR A 188 -0.50 17.04 -4.65
CA THR A 188 -1.22 15.90 -5.25
C THR A 188 -2.62 16.32 -5.71
N GLN A 189 -3.33 17.15 -4.97
CA GLN A 189 -4.62 17.70 -5.42
C GLN A 189 -4.49 18.45 -6.74
N ARG A 190 -3.45 19.28 -6.89
CA ARG A 190 -3.19 19.96 -8.19
C ARG A 190 -2.91 18.98 -9.32
N LEU A 191 -2.15 17.91 -9.06
CA LEU A 191 -1.92 16.84 -10.04
C LEU A 191 -3.19 16.07 -10.39
N LEU A 192 -4.12 15.94 -9.45
CA LEU A 192 -5.44 15.35 -9.66
C LEU A 192 -6.38 16.29 -10.45
N GLY A 193 -5.95 17.53 -10.74
CA GLY A 193 -6.78 18.55 -11.43
C GLY A 193 -7.88 19.12 -10.52
N ARG A 194 -7.70 19.01 -9.21
CA ARG A 194 -8.58 19.56 -8.18
C ARG A 194 -7.88 20.81 -7.62
N SER A 195 -8.17 21.97 -8.17
CA SER A 195 -7.75 23.26 -7.60
C SER A 195 -8.94 23.87 -6.91
N TYR A 196 -8.75 24.33 -5.67
CA TYR A 196 -9.67 25.27 -5.00
C TYR A 196 -9.60 26.63 -5.64
#